data_1fc3908fef6a53423603aedf33eccb01
#
_entry.id   1fc3908fef6a53423603aedf33eccb01
#
_cell.length_a   1.000
_cell.length_b   1.000
_cell.length_c   1.000
_cell.angle_alpha   90.00
_cell.angle_beta   90.00
_cell.angle_gamma   90.00
#
_symmetry.space_group_name_H-M   'P 1'
#
loop_
_entity.id
_entity.type
_entity.pdbx_description
1 polymer ?
#
loop_
_entity_poly.entity_id
_entity_poly.type
_entity_poly.pdbx_seq_one_letter_code
_entity_poly.pdbx_strand_id
1 'polypeptide(L)'
;MHIQHKEGESKGSFFIEMNGNVKAEITYSKAGQTQIIIDHTEVSAELRGESVGKILVEHIVNHARVNQLKVIPLCPFARSVIEKDESLQDVLRK
;
A
#
# COMPACT_ATOMS: atom_id res chain seq x y z
N MET A 1 8.37 1.26 13.90
CA MET A 1 7.23 0.45 13.43
C MET A 1 7.70 -0.43 12.28
N HIS A 2 7.55 -1.73 12.42
CA HIS A 2 8.07 -2.67 11.45
C HIS A 2 7.01 -3.06 10.44
N ILE A 3 7.23 -2.75 9.16
CA ILE A 3 6.31 -3.10 8.10
C ILE A 3 6.85 -4.30 7.35
N GLN A 4 6.03 -5.34 7.27
CA GLN A 4 6.39 -6.57 6.60
C GLN A 4 5.72 -6.62 5.23
N HIS A 5 6.29 -7.38 4.32
CA HIS A 5 5.76 -7.55 2.97
C HIS A 5 5.61 -9.04 2.69
N LYS A 6 4.45 -9.41 2.16
CA LYS A 6 4.25 -10.77 1.69
C LYS A 6 3.69 -10.70 0.27
N GLU A 7 4.17 -11.59 -0.59
CA GLU A 7 3.84 -11.55 -2.00
C GLU A 7 3.56 -12.94 -2.53
N GLY A 8 2.41 -13.10 -3.21
CA GLY A 8 2.06 -14.31 -3.93
C GLY A 8 2.13 -14.08 -5.43
N GLU A 9 1.61 -15.02 -6.20
CA GLU A 9 1.62 -14.91 -7.66
C GLU A 9 0.76 -13.77 -8.18
N SER A 10 -0.43 -13.57 -7.59
CA SER A 10 -1.38 -12.57 -8.07
C SER A 10 -1.69 -11.47 -7.09
N LYS A 11 -1.31 -11.62 -5.83
CA LYS A 11 -1.65 -10.65 -4.78
C LYS A 11 -0.50 -10.50 -3.80
N GLY A 12 -0.50 -9.40 -3.07
CA GLY A 12 0.45 -9.18 -1.98
C GLY A 12 -0.08 -8.18 -0.98
N SER A 13 0.68 -7.98 0.08
CA SER A 13 0.32 -6.98 1.08
C SER A 13 1.54 -6.47 1.82
N PHE A 14 1.41 -5.25 2.34
CA PHE A 14 2.32 -4.70 3.35
C PHE A 14 1.52 -4.61 4.63
N PHE A 15 2.10 -5.05 5.74
CA PHE A 15 1.33 -5.14 6.98
C PHE A 15 2.19 -4.95 8.22
N ILE A 16 1.50 -4.65 9.31
CA ILE A 16 2.11 -4.51 10.63
C ILE A 16 1.46 -5.54 11.53
N GLU A 17 2.29 -6.38 12.15
CA GLU A 17 1.85 -7.43 13.03
C GLU A 17 2.31 -7.13 14.45
N MET A 18 1.42 -7.29 15.41
CA MET A 18 1.72 -7.08 16.82
C MET A 18 1.12 -8.23 17.62
N ASN A 19 1.95 -8.89 18.40
CA ASN A 19 1.51 -10.02 19.25
C ASN A 19 0.80 -11.12 18.44
N GLY A 20 1.31 -11.39 17.24
CA GLY A 20 0.75 -12.43 16.39
C GLY A 20 -0.49 -12.04 15.59
N ASN A 21 -0.93 -10.78 15.70
CA ASN A 21 -2.12 -10.31 15.00
C ASN A 21 -1.77 -9.19 14.03
N VAL A 22 -2.36 -9.23 12.83
CA VAL A 22 -2.20 -8.16 11.86
C VAL A 22 -3.04 -6.98 12.32
N LYS A 23 -2.39 -5.85 12.57
CA LYS A 23 -3.04 -4.64 13.08
C LYS A 23 -3.23 -3.56 12.02
N ALA A 24 -2.54 -3.66 10.92
CA ALA A 24 -2.72 -2.76 9.79
C ALA A 24 -2.25 -3.47 8.54
N GLU A 25 -2.91 -3.22 7.42
CA GLU A 25 -2.57 -3.90 6.18
C GLU A 25 -3.04 -3.11 4.98
N ILE A 26 -2.21 -3.07 3.93
CA ILE A 26 -2.60 -2.58 2.62
C ILE A 26 -2.38 -3.72 1.63
N THR A 27 -3.43 -4.05 0.87
CA THR A 27 -3.38 -5.18 -0.07
C THR A 27 -3.34 -4.68 -1.50
N TYR A 28 -2.71 -5.46 -2.36
CA TYR A 28 -2.66 -5.13 -3.78
C TYR A 28 -2.79 -6.40 -4.62
N SER A 29 -3.26 -6.21 -5.85
CA SER A 29 -3.34 -7.26 -6.87
C SER A 29 -2.39 -6.91 -8.00
N LYS A 30 -1.79 -7.93 -8.61
CA LYS A 30 -0.92 -7.74 -9.76
C LYS A 30 -1.78 -7.69 -11.02
N ALA A 31 -1.54 -6.69 -11.86
CA ALA A 31 -2.25 -6.52 -13.12
C ALA A 31 -1.23 -6.64 -14.25
N GLY A 32 -0.96 -7.86 -14.67
CA GLY A 32 0.12 -8.15 -15.59
C GLY A 32 1.46 -8.02 -14.91
N GLN A 33 2.50 -7.67 -15.67
CA GLN A 33 3.87 -7.61 -15.14
C GLN A 33 4.34 -6.19 -14.83
N THR A 34 3.54 -5.18 -15.17
CA THR A 34 3.96 -3.79 -15.07
C THR A 34 3.07 -2.92 -14.20
N GLN A 35 2.01 -3.48 -13.63
CA GLN A 35 1.05 -2.70 -12.86
C GLN A 35 0.61 -3.44 -11.60
N ILE A 36 0.28 -2.69 -10.56
CA ILE A 36 -0.40 -3.21 -9.38
C ILE A 36 -1.61 -2.35 -9.08
N ILE A 37 -2.62 -2.99 -8.50
CA ILE A 37 -3.86 -2.33 -8.09
C ILE A 37 -3.88 -2.33 -6.58
N ILE A 38 -4.00 -1.15 -5.95
CA ILE A 38 -4.16 -1.09 -4.50
C ILE A 38 -5.65 -1.36 -4.22
N ASP A 39 -5.91 -2.48 -3.55
CA ASP A 39 -7.28 -2.95 -3.33
C ASP A 39 -7.91 -2.40 -2.07
N HIS A 40 -7.18 -2.43 -0.95
CA HIS A 40 -7.80 -2.17 0.35
C HIS A 40 -6.74 -1.78 1.38
N THR A 41 -7.14 -0.90 2.31
CA THR A 41 -6.29 -0.49 3.44
C THR A 41 -7.10 -0.59 4.71
N GLU A 42 -6.56 -1.29 5.72
CA GLU A 42 -7.19 -1.39 7.03
C GLU A 42 -6.18 -1.04 8.12
N VAL A 43 -6.63 -0.30 9.12
CA VAL A 43 -5.81 0.05 10.28
C VAL A 43 -6.68 -0.15 11.51
N SER A 44 -6.19 -0.96 12.47
CA SER A 44 -6.93 -1.21 13.70
C SER A 44 -7.09 0.07 14.51
N ALA A 45 -8.11 0.11 15.37
CA ALA A 45 -8.39 1.29 16.17
C ALA A 45 -7.20 1.72 17.04
N GLU A 46 -6.43 0.76 17.54
CA GLU A 46 -5.29 1.07 18.42
C GLU A 46 -4.14 1.76 17.68
N LEU A 47 -4.10 1.69 16.35
CA LEU A 47 -3.06 2.35 15.57
C LEU A 47 -3.55 3.60 14.83
N ARG A 48 -4.83 3.92 14.95
CA ARG A 48 -5.38 5.10 14.29
C ARG A 48 -4.82 6.37 14.93
N GLY A 49 -4.65 7.39 14.09
CA GLY A 49 -4.11 8.66 14.56
C GLY A 49 -2.59 8.74 14.52
N GLU A 50 -1.91 7.67 14.09
CA GLU A 50 -0.46 7.64 14.00
C GLU A 50 0.04 7.65 12.55
N SER A 51 -0.82 8.01 11.62
CA SER A 51 -0.49 8.06 10.19
C SER A 51 -0.07 6.72 9.62
N VAL A 52 -0.50 5.63 10.23
CA VAL A 52 -0.10 4.28 9.80
C VAL A 52 -0.56 3.97 8.39
N GLY A 53 -1.80 4.34 8.06
CA GLY A 53 -2.30 4.13 6.71
C GLY A 53 -1.47 4.85 5.66
N LYS A 54 -1.07 6.08 5.94
CA LYS A 54 -0.23 6.84 5.03
C LYS A 54 1.14 6.17 4.86
N ILE A 55 1.71 5.68 5.95
CA ILE A 55 3.00 4.99 5.91
C ILE A 55 2.90 3.75 5.04
N LEU A 56 1.80 2.99 5.15
CA LEU A 56 1.58 1.81 4.30
C LEU A 56 1.50 2.20 2.83
N VAL A 57 0.79 3.29 2.51
CA VAL A 57 0.71 3.78 1.13
C VAL A 57 2.09 4.17 0.62
N GLU A 58 2.89 4.84 1.45
CA GLU A 58 4.26 5.22 1.06
C GLU A 58 5.12 3.99 0.77
N HIS A 59 4.95 2.92 1.55
CA HIS A 59 5.70 1.69 1.33
C HIS A 59 5.33 1.02 0.00
N ILE A 60 4.04 0.95 -0.32
CA ILE A 60 3.63 0.31 -1.56
C ILE A 60 4.01 1.15 -2.78
N VAL A 61 3.98 2.47 -2.66
CA VAL A 61 4.45 3.36 -3.72
C VAL A 61 5.95 3.17 -3.96
N ASN A 62 6.73 3.09 -2.87
CA ASN A 62 8.16 2.87 -3.01
C ASN A 62 8.46 1.50 -3.63
N HIS A 63 7.70 0.48 -3.25
CA HIS A 63 7.82 -0.84 -3.87
C HIS A 63 7.58 -0.76 -5.38
N ALA A 64 6.55 -0.06 -5.79
CA ALA A 64 6.24 0.11 -7.21
C ALA A 64 7.37 0.87 -7.92
N ARG A 65 7.90 1.91 -7.28
CA ARG A 65 8.98 2.70 -7.87
C ARG A 65 10.24 1.87 -8.10
N VAL A 66 10.63 1.10 -7.08
CA VAL A 66 11.82 0.26 -7.16
C VAL A 66 11.68 -0.83 -8.20
N ASN A 67 10.48 -1.38 -8.36
CA ASN A 67 10.22 -2.47 -9.30
C ASN A 67 9.67 -2.00 -10.66
N GLN A 68 9.66 -0.69 -10.88
CA GLN A 68 9.21 -0.10 -12.15
C GLN A 68 7.76 -0.47 -12.50
N LEU A 69 6.91 -0.49 -11.48
CA LEU A 69 5.49 -0.78 -11.64
C LEU A 69 4.69 0.51 -11.62
N LYS A 70 3.55 0.50 -12.30
CA LYS A 70 2.57 1.57 -12.18
C LYS A 70 1.48 1.17 -11.20
N VAL A 71 0.88 2.15 -10.56
CA VAL A 71 -0.10 1.93 -9.50
C VAL A 71 -1.47 2.42 -9.92
N ILE A 72 -2.48 1.58 -9.71
CA ILE A 72 -3.88 1.93 -9.91
C ILE A 72 -4.53 1.91 -8.53
N PRO A 73 -4.77 3.08 -7.90
CA PRO A 73 -5.34 3.08 -6.55
C PRO A 73 -6.86 3.01 -6.59
N LEU A 74 -7.40 1.80 -6.49
CA LEU A 74 -8.85 1.62 -6.39
C LEU A 74 -9.35 1.90 -4.98
N CYS A 75 -8.51 1.69 -3.98
CA CYS A 75 -8.85 2.00 -2.59
C CYS A 75 -9.00 3.52 -2.42
N PRO A 76 -10.17 4.02 -1.99
CA PRO A 76 -10.37 5.47 -1.85
C PRO A 76 -9.39 6.14 -0.89
N PHE A 77 -9.03 5.45 0.19
CA PHE A 77 -8.05 5.99 1.14
C PHE A 77 -6.69 6.18 0.46
N ALA A 78 -6.19 5.13 -0.20
CA ALA A 78 -4.89 5.19 -0.86
C ALA A 78 -4.88 6.26 -1.96
N ARG A 79 -5.96 6.33 -2.73
CA ARG A 79 -6.10 7.35 -3.76
C ARG A 79 -5.99 8.75 -3.16
N SER A 80 -6.68 9.00 -2.05
CA SER A 80 -6.64 10.29 -1.39
C SER A 80 -5.24 10.66 -0.93
N VAL A 81 -4.52 9.70 -0.33
CA VAL A 81 -3.16 9.95 0.13
C VAL A 81 -2.25 10.33 -1.05
N ILE A 82 -2.34 9.57 -2.14
CA ILE A 82 -1.49 9.81 -3.30
C ILE A 82 -1.83 11.15 -3.96
N GLU A 83 -3.11 11.47 -4.09
CA GLU A 83 -3.54 12.72 -4.74
C GLU A 83 -3.11 13.96 -3.97
N LYS A 84 -2.91 13.85 -2.67
CA LYS A 84 -2.52 14.98 -1.83
C LYS A 84 -1.01 15.14 -1.71
N ASP A 85 -0.22 14.24 -2.27
CA ASP A 85 1.24 14.26 -2.14
C ASP A 85 1.88 14.01 -3.49
N GLU A 86 2.38 15.08 -4.11
CA GLU A 86 3.00 14.98 -5.43
C GLU A 86 4.16 14.00 -5.47
N SER A 87 4.88 13.83 -4.37
CA SER A 87 6.03 12.93 -4.33
C SER A 87 5.64 11.46 -4.52
N LEU A 88 4.34 11.14 -4.39
CA LEU A 88 3.85 9.78 -4.57
C LEU A 88 3.23 9.55 -5.96
N GLN A 89 3.15 10.59 -6.77
CA GLN A 89 2.39 10.52 -8.03
C GLN A 89 3.19 10.01 -9.22
N ASP A 90 4.49 9.85 -9.08
CA ASP A 90 5.33 9.40 -10.19
C ASP A 90 5.02 7.96 -10.64
N VAL A 91 4.39 7.16 -9.77
CA VAL A 91 4.05 5.78 -10.10
C VAL A 91 2.61 5.61 -10.58
N LEU A 92 1.80 6.67 -10.55
CA LEU A 92 0.41 6.55 -10.99
C LEU A 92 0.31 6.17 -12.45
N ARG A 93 -0.58 5.24 -12.74
CA ARG A 93 -0.91 4.90 -14.11
C ARG A 93 -1.71 6.06 -14.71
N LYS A 94 -1.31 6.48 -15.88
CA LYS A 94 -1.99 7.55 -16.60
C LYS A 94 -2.71 7.04 -17.82
#